data_f24b1e6e03277885f0900a6b6fc1d958
#
_entry.id   f24b1e6e03277885f0900a6b6fc1d958
#
_cell.length_a   1.000
_cell.length_b   1.000
_cell.length_c   1.000
_cell.angle_alpha   90.00
_cell.angle_beta   90.00
_cell.angle_gamma   90.00
#
_symmetry.space_group_name_H-M   'P 1'
#
loop_
_entity.id
_entity.type
_entity.pdbx_description
1 polymer ?
#
loop_
_entity_poly.entity_id
_entity_poly.type
_entity_poly.pdbx_seq_one_letter_code
_entity_poly.pdbx_strand_id
1 'polypeptide(L)'
;MFITGDVTGVGFRYWAVREANKLKIYGWARNMDAGLVEIVAEGKKESIMAMIEICKRGPETSLVKEVKVKWEEAENELNGFEIRY
;
A
#
# COMPACT_ATOMS: atom_id res chain seq x y z
N MET A 1 -1.35 0.17 6.42
CA MET A 1 -0.50 1.38 6.41
C MET A 1 -1.25 2.56 5.82
N PHE A 2 -0.93 3.74 6.33
CA PHE A 2 -1.51 4.99 5.84
C PHE A 2 -0.39 5.83 5.25
N ILE A 3 -0.59 6.29 4.04
CA ILE A 3 0.43 7.00 3.29
C ILE A 3 -0.05 8.42 3.03
N THR A 4 0.74 9.39 3.48
CA THR A 4 0.45 10.81 3.29
C THR A 4 1.44 11.43 2.32
N GLY A 5 1.03 12.52 1.69
CA GLY A 5 1.82 13.25 0.73
C GLY A 5 1.01 13.55 -0.51
N ASP A 6 1.69 13.75 -1.61
CA ASP A 6 1.05 13.98 -2.91
C ASP A 6 0.89 12.63 -3.62
N VAL A 7 -0.05 11.83 -3.13
CA VAL A 7 -0.22 10.42 -3.53
C VAL A 7 -1.57 10.10 -4.16
N THR A 8 -2.55 10.99 -4.09
CA THR A 8 -3.85 10.79 -4.74
C THR A 8 -3.83 11.38 -6.14
N GLY A 9 -4.52 10.74 -7.08
CA GLY A 9 -4.63 11.24 -8.44
C GLY A 9 -3.38 11.06 -9.31
N VAL A 10 -2.37 10.34 -8.83
CA VAL A 10 -1.11 10.14 -9.55
C VAL A 10 -0.84 8.68 -9.89
N GLY A 11 -1.87 7.83 -9.79
CA GLY A 11 -1.74 6.40 -10.09
C GLY A 11 -1.08 5.59 -8.99
N PHE A 12 -1.00 6.13 -7.77
CA PHE A 12 -0.35 5.46 -6.65
C PHE A 12 -0.97 4.09 -6.34
N ARG A 13 -2.32 4.01 -6.35
CA ARG A 13 -3.01 2.75 -6.05
C ARG A 13 -2.68 1.66 -7.08
N TYR A 14 -2.66 1.99 -8.36
CA TYR A 14 -2.29 1.04 -9.41
C TYR A 14 -0.85 0.59 -9.28
N TRP A 15 0.04 1.52 -8.97
CA TRP A 15 1.44 1.21 -8.73
C TRP A 15 1.58 0.28 -7.52
N ALA A 16 0.85 0.55 -6.43
CA ALA A 16 0.89 -0.29 -5.24
C ALA A 16 0.41 -1.71 -5.52
N VAL A 17 -0.66 -1.87 -6.30
CA VAL A 17 -1.16 -3.18 -6.71
C VAL A 17 -0.07 -3.96 -7.45
N ARG A 18 0.58 -3.31 -8.40
CA ARG A 18 1.63 -3.95 -9.20
C ARG A 18 2.82 -4.38 -8.33
N GLU A 19 3.26 -3.52 -7.41
CA GLU A 19 4.37 -3.84 -6.52
C GLU A 19 4.00 -4.95 -5.53
N ALA A 20 2.78 -4.92 -5.00
CA ALA A 20 2.29 -5.95 -4.10
C ALA A 20 2.23 -7.32 -4.79
N ASN A 21 1.78 -7.36 -6.05
CA ASN A 21 1.74 -8.60 -6.81
C ASN A 21 3.13 -9.19 -7.03
N LYS A 22 4.12 -8.35 -7.27
CA LYS A 22 5.51 -8.81 -7.39
C LYS A 22 6.00 -9.47 -6.10
N LEU A 23 5.55 -8.99 -4.97
CA LEU A 23 5.94 -9.48 -3.65
C LEU A 23 5.03 -10.60 -3.13
N LYS A 24 4.00 -10.97 -3.91
CA LYS A 24 3.02 -11.99 -3.52
C LYS A 24 2.31 -11.62 -2.22
N ILE A 25 1.94 -10.36 -2.10
CA ILE A 25 1.18 -9.81 -0.98
C ILE A 25 -0.29 -9.76 -1.36
N TYR A 26 -1.17 -10.08 -0.41
CA TYR A 26 -2.61 -9.97 -0.58
C TYR A 26 -3.11 -8.73 0.16
N GLY A 27 -4.19 -8.14 -0.33
CA GLY A 27 -4.74 -6.97 0.32
C GLY A 27 -5.45 -6.02 -0.62
N TRP A 28 -5.41 -4.76 -0.28
CA TRP A 28 -6.05 -3.73 -1.09
C TRP A 28 -5.49 -2.35 -0.76
N ALA A 29 -5.73 -1.43 -1.70
CA ALA A 29 -5.36 -0.03 -1.56
C ALA A 29 -6.56 0.84 -1.91
N ARG A 30 -6.80 1.90 -1.14
CA ARG A 30 -7.86 2.86 -1.42
C ARG A 30 -7.45 4.28 -1.09
N ASN A 31 -8.04 5.24 -1.80
CA ASN A 31 -7.92 6.64 -1.43
C ASN A 31 -8.90 6.92 -0.28
N MET A 32 -8.42 7.70 0.67
CA MET A 32 -9.24 8.17 1.78
C MET A 32 -9.36 9.69 1.69
N ASP A 33 -10.26 10.25 2.50
CA ASP A 33 -10.36 11.70 2.65
C ASP A 33 -9.04 12.28 3.13
N ALA A 34 -8.85 13.58 2.91
CA ALA A 34 -7.64 14.32 3.30
C ALA A 34 -6.36 13.90 2.56
N GLY A 35 -6.49 13.32 1.37
CA GLY A 35 -5.33 12.99 0.55
C GLY A 35 -4.52 11.80 1.04
N LEU A 36 -5.12 10.92 1.81
CA LEU A 36 -4.47 9.71 2.30
C LEU A 36 -4.70 8.54 1.36
N VAL A 37 -3.73 7.63 1.31
CA VAL A 37 -3.92 6.30 0.73
C VAL A 37 -3.78 5.29 1.87
N GLU A 38 -4.78 4.44 2.01
CA GLU A 38 -4.72 3.32 2.95
C GLU A 38 -4.40 2.04 2.21
N ILE A 39 -3.43 1.29 2.73
CA ILE A 39 -3.09 -0.03 2.21
C ILE A 39 -3.21 -1.04 3.34
N VAL A 40 -3.99 -2.10 3.10
CA VAL A 40 -4.02 -3.27 3.96
C VAL A 40 -3.27 -4.37 3.23
N ALA A 41 -2.27 -4.93 3.88
CA ALA A 41 -1.38 -5.91 3.26
C ALA A 41 -1.19 -7.11 4.18
N GLU A 42 -1.26 -8.29 3.59
CA GLU A 42 -1.12 -9.57 4.28
C GLU A 42 -0.16 -10.45 3.49
N GLY A 43 0.75 -11.11 4.18
CA GLY A 43 1.73 -11.98 3.56
C GLY A 43 2.90 -12.24 4.50
N LYS A 44 4.00 -12.73 3.93
CA LYS A 44 5.21 -12.95 4.71
C LYS A 44 5.74 -11.63 5.25
N LYS A 45 6.24 -11.64 6.47
CA LYS A 45 6.76 -10.45 7.14
C LYS A 45 7.81 -9.74 6.28
N GLU A 46 8.74 -10.47 5.71
CA GLU A 46 9.79 -9.91 4.85
C GLU A 46 9.22 -9.22 3.62
N SER A 47 8.17 -9.79 3.04
CA SER A 47 7.51 -9.17 1.87
C SER A 47 6.81 -7.88 2.27
N ILE A 48 6.16 -7.87 3.42
CA ILE A 48 5.49 -6.67 3.92
C ILE A 48 6.51 -5.59 4.28
N MET A 49 7.64 -5.97 4.89
CA MET A 49 8.71 -5.01 5.17
C MET A 49 9.25 -4.39 3.89
N ALA A 50 9.43 -5.21 2.84
CA ALA A 50 9.85 -4.70 1.54
C ALA A 50 8.81 -3.74 0.95
N MET A 51 7.54 -4.05 1.07
CA MET A 51 6.45 -3.17 0.60
C MET A 51 6.46 -1.83 1.31
N ILE A 52 6.70 -1.82 2.61
CA ILE A 52 6.81 -0.59 3.40
C ILE A 52 7.93 0.30 2.85
N GLU A 53 9.10 -0.27 2.60
CA GLU A 53 10.24 0.49 2.07
C GLU A 53 9.96 1.02 0.67
N ILE A 54 9.30 0.22 -0.16
CA ILE A 54 8.89 0.64 -1.51
C ILE A 54 7.90 1.80 -1.41
N CYS A 55 6.93 1.72 -0.51
CA CYS A 55 5.92 2.76 -0.33
C CYS A 55 6.53 4.08 0.18
N LYS A 56 7.58 4.01 0.97
CA LYS A 56 8.28 5.23 1.44
C LYS A 56 8.86 6.03 0.29
N ARG A 57 9.31 5.36 -0.77
CA ARG A 57 9.80 6.03 -1.98
C ARG A 57 8.67 6.45 -2.89
N GLY A 58 7.68 5.57 -3.06
CA GLY A 58 6.59 5.79 -3.99
C GLY A 58 7.03 5.77 -5.44
N PRO A 59 6.08 5.87 -6.38
CA PRO A 59 6.41 6.06 -7.80
C PRO A 59 6.93 7.48 -8.06
N GLU A 60 7.63 7.66 -9.17
CA GLU A 60 8.23 8.97 -9.53
C GLU A 60 7.21 10.10 -9.60
N THR A 61 5.96 9.78 -9.92
CA THR A 61 4.87 10.76 -10.06
C THR A 61 4.30 11.21 -8.72
N SER A 62 4.75 10.64 -7.61
CA SER A 62 4.22 10.94 -6.29
C SER A 62 5.29 11.56 -5.39
N LEU A 63 4.83 12.17 -4.30
CA LEU A 63 5.70 12.65 -3.24
C LEU A 63 5.15 12.11 -1.91
N VAL A 64 5.82 11.12 -1.35
CA VAL A 64 5.44 10.52 -0.09
C VAL A 64 6.07 11.29 1.06
N LYS A 65 5.25 11.79 1.97
CA LYS A 65 5.74 12.50 3.17
C LYS A 65 5.93 11.55 4.34
N GLU A 66 4.98 10.65 4.53
CA GLU A 66 5.01 9.77 5.69
C GLU A 66 4.28 8.46 5.37
N VAL A 67 4.78 7.36 5.92
CA VAL A 67 4.09 6.08 5.92
C VAL A 67 3.94 5.65 7.37
N LYS A 68 2.69 5.58 7.83
CA LYS A 68 2.37 5.06 9.16
C LYS A 68 1.95 3.61 9.05
N VAL A 69 2.58 2.76 9.84
CA VAL A 69 2.33 1.31 9.81
C VAL A 69 1.69 0.87 11.11
N LYS A 70 0.62 0.08 10.99
CA LYS A 70 0.00 -0.58 12.11
C LYS A 70 0.02 -2.07 11.84
N TRP A 71 0.62 -2.84 12.73
CA TRP A 71 0.68 -4.29 12.62
C TRP A 71 -0.52 -4.91 13.32
N GLU A 72 -1.17 -5.83 12.61
CA GLU A 72 -2.32 -6.55 13.14
C GLU A 72 -2.15 -8.03 12.84
N GLU A 73 -2.87 -8.85 13.58
CA GLU A 73 -2.88 -10.29 13.34
C GLU A 73 -3.57 -10.58 12.01
N ALA A 74 -2.99 -11.46 11.20
CA ALA A 74 -3.55 -11.81 9.90
C ALA A 74 -4.82 -12.64 10.07
N GLU A 75 -5.85 -12.29 9.30
CA GLU A 75 -7.12 -13.01 9.32
C GLU A 75 -7.22 -14.06 8.21
N ASN A 76 -6.27 -14.06 7.27
CA ASN A 76 -6.21 -15.00 6.15
C ASN A 76 -7.46 -14.99 5.26
N GLU A 77 -8.13 -13.85 5.18
CA GLU A 77 -9.35 -13.69 4.38
C GLU A 77 -9.12 -13.04 3.02
N LEU A 78 -7.91 -12.54 2.77
CA LEU A 78 -7.62 -11.78 1.58
C LEU A 78 -7.12 -12.68 0.44
N ASN A 79 -7.61 -12.40 -0.77
CA ASN A 79 -7.21 -13.06 -2.01
C ASN A 79 -6.77 -12.00 -3.00
N GLY A 80 -5.53 -12.10 -3.48
CA GLY A 80 -5.02 -11.14 -4.43
C GLY A 80 -4.83 -9.76 -3.84
N PHE A 81 -4.49 -8.80 -4.67
CA PHE A 81 -4.33 -7.41 -4.27
C PHE A 81 -5.14 -6.54 -5.22
N GLU A 82 -6.05 -5.75 -4.67
CA GLU A 82 -7.01 -4.99 -5.46
C GLU A 82 -7.07 -3.52 -5.08
N ILE A 83 -7.68 -2.73 -5.94
CA ILE A 83 -7.99 -1.33 -5.65
C ILE A 83 -9.42 -1.26 -5.13
N ARG A 84 -9.62 -0.55 -4.03
CA ARG A 84 -10.94 -0.27 -3.50
C ARG A 84 -11.27 1.20 -3.63
N TYR A 85 -12.54 1.45 -3.84
CA TYR A 85 -13.09 2.78 -3.98
C TYR A 85 -14.06 3.06 -2.79
#